data_3b8f45d3c1984efe38eacf7c72d02f1b
#
_entry.id   3b8f45d3c1984efe38eacf7c72d02f1b
#
_cell.length_a   1.000
_cell.length_b   1.000
_cell.length_c   1.000
_cell.angle_alpha   90.00
_cell.angle_beta   90.00
_cell.angle_gamma   90.00
#
_symmetry.space_group_name_H-M   'P 1'
#
loop_
_entity.id
_entity.type
_entity.pdbx_description
1 polymer ?
#
loop_
_entity_poly.entity_id
_entity_poly.type
_entity_poly.pdbx_seq_one_letter_code
_entity_poly.pdbx_strand_id
1 'polypeptide(L)'
;KEPVELAGMRVDDAVTHIRGKKGTKVTLMVKKQDGTVKQITITRDEVILDESFARSVIFDMPGVINNIGYIKLPKFYSSFENENGNSCAVDVAREIEKLKENKVNGIILDLRNNTGGSLNDVVDMSGLFIEQGPIVQVKSRQAKPYVHQDRDSRVQYDGPLIIMVNSMSASASEIIAAAMQDYGRAVIVGSASTFGKGSVQRFFDLDKAVSGSDELKPLGEIKMTVQKFYRVNGGSTQLKGVIPDVILPDNYMYIDVGEKEYENAMEWTEIAPQPYGQQVVKIEHLSSIVEKSKKRVAGDERFKSVQENAKRLKKNRDESVVNLSLKDYRTQMDVLEKEAKKYEELYKTELKGFGVKNLPQDLAGIEADESKKARNEDWFKEMKKDFYLTETMNVMKDMITGEKSFTYLVDKIK
;
A
#
# COMPACT_ATOMS: atom_id res chain seq x y z
N LYS A 1 -32.79 26.13 9.47
CA LYS A 1 -32.97 24.72 9.81
C LYS A 1 -32.52 24.55 11.26
N GLU A 2 -33.23 23.74 12.02
CA GLU A 2 -32.81 23.42 13.38
C GLU A 2 -31.48 22.67 13.40
N PRO A 3 -30.63 22.92 14.43
CA PRO A 3 -29.38 22.18 14.59
C PRO A 3 -29.65 20.69 14.78
N VAL A 4 -28.80 19.84 14.19
CA VAL A 4 -28.86 18.38 14.37
C VAL A 4 -27.70 17.98 15.29
N GLU A 5 -28.01 17.29 16.40
CA GLU A 5 -27.01 16.74 17.31
C GLU A 5 -26.38 15.49 16.65
N LEU A 6 -25.07 15.52 16.46
CA LEU A 6 -24.32 14.42 15.84
C LEU A 6 -23.65 13.52 16.88
N ALA A 7 -23.62 13.91 18.17
CA ALA A 7 -22.99 13.10 19.22
C ALA A 7 -23.74 11.76 19.40
N GLY A 8 -23.02 10.67 19.36
CA GLY A 8 -23.58 9.33 19.46
C GLY A 8 -24.15 8.73 18.16
N MET A 9 -24.21 9.50 17.07
CA MET A 9 -24.57 8.94 15.76
C MET A 9 -23.44 8.06 15.19
N ARG A 10 -23.79 7.09 14.37
CA ARG A 10 -22.82 6.40 13.52
C ARG A 10 -22.17 7.39 12.56
N VAL A 11 -20.90 7.19 12.27
CA VAL A 11 -20.14 8.09 11.38
C VAL A 11 -20.83 8.24 10.02
N ASP A 12 -21.33 7.14 9.45
CA ASP A 12 -22.01 7.14 8.15
C ASP A 12 -23.26 8.00 8.17
N ASP A 13 -24.06 7.95 9.23
CA ASP A 13 -25.26 8.75 9.39
C ASP A 13 -24.89 10.23 9.56
N ALA A 14 -23.91 10.54 10.41
CA ALA A 14 -23.43 11.92 10.59
C ALA A 14 -22.93 12.54 9.28
N VAL A 15 -22.21 11.76 8.46
CA VAL A 15 -21.72 12.20 7.14
C VAL A 15 -22.84 12.61 6.20
N THR A 16 -24.02 11.97 6.25
CA THR A 16 -25.18 12.35 5.41
C THR A 16 -25.68 13.76 5.72
N HIS A 17 -25.59 14.21 6.96
CA HIS A 17 -25.94 15.57 7.37
C HIS A 17 -24.88 16.62 6.96
N ILE A 18 -23.61 16.22 6.88
CA ILE A 18 -22.50 17.10 6.53
C ILE A 18 -22.38 17.28 5.02
N ARG A 19 -22.50 16.20 4.24
CA ARG A 19 -22.45 16.22 2.77
C ARG A 19 -23.65 16.98 2.18
N GLY A 20 -23.49 17.45 0.92
CA GLY A 20 -24.55 18.12 0.17
C GLY A 20 -24.03 18.71 -1.13
N LYS A 21 -24.89 19.39 -1.89
CA LYS A 21 -24.53 19.93 -3.21
C LYS A 21 -23.40 20.95 -3.11
N LYS A 22 -22.47 20.91 -4.09
CA LYS A 22 -21.41 21.91 -4.29
C LYS A 22 -21.98 23.33 -4.23
N GLY A 23 -21.27 24.25 -3.58
CA GLY A 23 -21.66 25.64 -3.39
C GLY A 23 -22.65 25.90 -2.23
N THR A 24 -23.25 24.86 -1.62
CA THR A 24 -24.09 25.02 -0.43
C THR A 24 -23.25 25.11 0.84
N LYS A 25 -23.78 25.76 1.89
CA LYS A 25 -23.08 25.92 3.16
C LYS A 25 -23.57 24.94 4.21
N VAL A 26 -22.65 24.45 5.04
CA VAL A 26 -22.91 23.73 6.28
C VAL A 26 -22.18 24.44 7.42
N THR A 27 -22.86 24.58 8.55
CA THR A 27 -22.25 25.13 9.77
C THR A 27 -22.14 24.03 10.82
N LEU A 28 -20.94 23.81 11.32
CA LEU A 28 -20.63 22.78 12.28
C LEU A 28 -20.21 23.41 13.60
N MET A 29 -20.75 22.90 14.72
CA MET A 29 -20.22 23.13 16.05
C MET A 29 -19.24 22.05 16.39
N VAL A 30 -17.95 22.36 16.47
CA VAL A 30 -16.87 21.38 16.70
C VAL A 30 -16.28 21.59 18.08
N LYS A 31 -16.33 20.54 18.90
CA LYS A 31 -15.60 20.49 20.18
C LYS A 31 -14.21 19.92 19.93
N LYS A 32 -13.17 20.70 20.18
CA LYS A 32 -11.77 20.28 20.06
C LYS A 32 -11.34 19.41 21.23
N GLN A 33 -10.19 18.74 21.10
CA GLN A 33 -9.61 17.90 22.16
C GLN A 33 -9.30 18.69 23.43
N ASP A 34 -8.94 19.97 23.31
CA ASP A 34 -8.72 20.90 24.43
C ASP A 34 -10.01 21.36 25.12
N GLY A 35 -11.18 20.86 24.68
CA GLY A 35 -12.50 21.20 25.19
C GLY A 35 -13.12 22.48 24.62
N THR A 36 -12.41 23.26 23.82
CA THR A 36 -12.96 24.46 23.20
C THR A 36 -13.99 24.12 22.13
N VAL A 37 -15.10 24.88 22.10
CA VAL A 37 -16.16 24.73 21.10
C VAL A 37 -16.04 25.84 20.08
N LYS A 38 -15.97 25.49 18.81
CA LYS A 38 -15.84 26.43 17.70
C LYS A 38 -16.92 26.18 16.65
N GLN A 39 -17.55 27.26 16.23
CA GLN A 39 -18.45 27.24 15.08
C GLN A 39 -17.67 27.45 13.79
N ILE A 40 -17.82 26.53 12.84
CA ILE A 40 -17.12 26.54 11.55
C ILE A 40 -18.17 26.45 10.44
N THR A 41 -18.19 27.44 9.56
CA THR A 41 -19.05 27.41 8.36
C THR A 41 -18.19 27.06 7.16
N ILE A 42 -18.59 25.99 6.46
CA ILE A 42 -17.89 25.44 5.29
C ILE A 42 -18.81 25.61 4.08
N THR A 43 -18.29 26.14 2.99
CA THR A 43 -18.94 26.05 1.69
C THR A 43 -18.57 24.70 1.08
N ARG A 44 -19.56 23.87 0.78
CA ARG A 44 -19.32 22.54 0.21
C ARG A 44 -18.74 22.66 -1.18
N ASP A 45 -17.72 21.92 -1.44
CA ASP A 45 -17.10 21.76 -2.74
C ASP A 45 -16.77 20.29 -2.98
N GLU A 46 -16.34 19.98 -4.19
CA GLU A 46 -15.76 18.68 -4.53
C GLU A 46 -14.37 18.59 -3.88
N VAL A 47 -14.21 17.66 -2.95
CA VAL A 47 -12.96 17.48 -2.23
C VAL A 47 -12.12 16.46 -2.97
N ILE A 48 -11.11 16.92 -3.70
CA ILE A 48 -10.09 16.07 -4.29
C ILE A 48 -9.04 15.84 -3.21
N LEU A 49 -8.95 14.59 -2.75
CA LEU A 49 -7.93 14.16 -1.81
C LEU A 49 -6.69 13.77 -2.61
N ASP A 50 -5.75 14.70 -2.80
CA ASP A 50 -4.49 14.43 -3.51
C ASP A 50 -3.74 13.21 -2.94
N GLU A 51 -3.91 12.95 -1.64
CA GLU A 51 -3.35 11.78 -0.95
C GLU A 51 -3.92 10.44 -1.41
N SER A 52 -5.05 10.45 -2.12
CA SER A 52 -5.68 9.24 -2.69
C SER A 52 -5.09 8.83 -4.02
N PHE A 53 -4.23 9.67 -4.61
CA PHE A 53 -3.60 9.43 -5.90
C PHE A 53 -2.12 9.09 -5.76
N ALA A 54 -1.55 8.54 -6.84
CA ALA A 54 -0.11 8.32 -6.93
C ALA A 54 0.63 9.65 -6.83
N ARG A 55 1.70 9.68 -6.04
CA ARG A 55 2.55 10.85 -5.90
C ARG A 55 3.99 10.44 -5.62
N SER A 56 4.94 11.27 -6.02
CA SER A 56 6.35 10.96 -5.89
C SER A 56 7.16 12.06 -5.22
N VAL A 57 8.29 11.64 -4.66
CA VAL A 57 9.32 12.50 -4.07
C VAL A 57 10.69 11.90 -4.33
N ILE A 58 11.74 12.66 -4.04
CA ILE A 58 13.12 12.20 -4.09
C ILE A 58 13.69 12.12 -2.68
N PHE A 59 14.32 10.99 -2.37
CA PHE A 59 15.05 10.78 -1.12
C PHE A 59 16.54 10.96 -1.31
N ASP A 60 17.17 11.57 -0.31
CA ASP A 60 18.60 11.65 -0.15
C ASP A 60 19.00 11.12 1.23
N MET A 61 19.98 10.25 1.28
CA MET A 61 20.60 9.78 2.53
C MET A 61 22.12 9.95 2.41
N PRO A 62 22.65 11.15 2.75
CA PRO A 62 24.04 11.52 2.57
C PRO A 62 25.01 10.50 3.20
N GLY A 63 26.05 10.13 2.46
CA GLY A 63 27.00 9.09 2.87
C GLY A 63 26.50 7.66 2.68
N VAL A 64 25.26 7.45 2.32
CA VAL A 64 24.66 6.15 1.99
C VAL A 64 24.26 6.09 0.53
N ILE A 65 23.21 6.83 0.15
CA ILE A 65 22.70 6.92 -1.23
C ILE A 65 21.88 8.21 -1.40
N ASN A 66 21.98 8.80 -2.58
CA ASN A 66 21.22 10.00 -2.91
C ASN A 66 20.38 9.79 -4.17
N ASN A 67 19.44 10.67 -4.38
CA ASN A 67 18.62 10.77 -5.58
C ASN A 67 17.84 9.48 -5.87
N ILE A 68 17.11 8.97 -4.87
CA ILE A 68 16.23 7.82 -5.01
C ILE A 68 14.80 8.29 -5.16
N GLY A 69 14.17 7.89 -6.27
CA GLY A 69 12.75 8.11 -6.51
C GLY A 69 11.89 7.27 -5.57
N TYR A 70 10.84 7.88 -5.04
CA TYR A 70 9.84 7.18 -4.25
C TYR A 70 8.46 7.51 -4.79
N ILE A 71 7.66 6.48 -5.03
CA ILE A 71 6.27 6.61 -5.46
C ILE A 71 5.38 5.97 -4.39
N LYS A 72 4.46 6.74 -3.82
CA LYS A 72 3.40 6.22 -2.96
C LYS A 72 2.16 5.97 -3.78
N LEU A 73 1.69 4.73 -3.79
CA LEU A 73 0.41 4.35 -4.39
C LEU A 73 -0.54 3.85 -3.29
N PRO A 74 -1.53 4.66 -2.87
CA PRO A 74 -2.41 4.29 -1.76
C PRO A 74 -3.48 3.27 -2.13
N LYS A 75 -3.89 3.19 -3.41
CA LYS A 75 -4.92 2.27 -3.92
C LYS A 75 -4.76 2.08 -5.43
N PHE A 76 -5.21 0.94 -5.96
CA PHE A 76 -5.37 0.72 -7.40
C PHE A 76 -6.71 1.28 -7.87
N TYR A 77 -6.77 2.62 -8.02
CA TYR A 77 -7.96 3.31 -8.51
C TYR A 77 -8.06 3.27 -10.04
N SER A 78 -9.30 3.27 -10.52
CA SER A 78 -9.65 3.41 -11.93
C SER A 78 -10.97 4.16 -12.03
N SER A 79 -11.12 5.03 -13.01
CA SER A 79 -12.39 5.65 -13.31
C SER A 79 -13.12 4.83 -14.37
N PHE A 80 -14.14 4.10 -13.94
CA PHE A 80 -14.96 3.28 -14.84
C PHE A 80 -16.04 4.10 -15.58
N GLU A 81 -16.29 5.34 -15.15
CA GLU A 81 -17.40 6.16 -15.65
C GLU A 81 -16.99 7.12 -16.77
N ASN A 82 -15.71 7.45 -16.91
CA ASN A 82 -15.19 8.37 -17.90
C ASN A 82 -13.99 7.78 -18.63
N GLU A 83 -13.99 7.75 -19.95
CA GLU A 83 -12.84 7.32 -20.77
C GLU A 83 -11.54 8.14 -20.51
N ASN A 84 -11.69 9.36 -19.97
CA ASN A 84 -10.60 10.24 -19.54
C ASN A 84 -10.43 10.26 -18.01
N GLY A 85 -10.95 9.28 -17.30
CA GLY A 85 -10.88 9.22 -15.85
C GLY A 85 -9.48 8.84 -15.34
N ASN A 86 -9.21 9.14 -14.07
CA ASN A 86 -7.92 8.83 -13.45
C ASN A 86 -7.69 7.33 -13.38
N SER A 87 -6.57 6.87 -13.94
CA SER A 87 -6.05 5.51 -13.84
C SER A 87 -4.75 5.55 -13.07
N CYS A 88 -4.61 4.69 -12.06
CA CYS A 88 -3.39 4.66 -11.27
C CYS A 88 -2.18 4.18 -12.09
N ALA A 89 -2.36 3.36 -13.13
CA ALA A 89 -1.30 2.96 -14.02
C ALA A 89 -0.76 4.15 -14.81
N VAL A 90 -1.64 5.00 -15.34
CA VAL A 90 -1.28 6.23 -16.06
C VAL A 90 -0.58 7.23 -15.13
N ASP A 91 -1.10 7.39 -13.91
CA ASP A 91 -0.49 8.32 -12.95
C ASP A 91 0.90 7.83 -12.51
N VAL A 92 1.06 6.55 -12.19
CA VAL A 92 2.39 5.97 -11.87
C VAL A 92 3.35 6.09 -13.05
N ALA A 93 2.87 5.89 -14.29
CA ALA A 93 3.68 6.11 -15.48
C ALA A 93 4.19 7.56 -15.56
N ARG A 94 3.32 8.54 -15.28
CA ARG A 94 3.68 9.97 -15.23
C ARG A 94 4.70 10.27 -14.11
N GLU A 95 4.51 9.68 -12.93
CA GLU A 95 5.47 9.84 -11.83
C GLU A 95 6.84 9.25 -12.18
N ILE A 96 6.87 8.09 -12.85
CA ILE A 96 8.11 7.49 -13.35
C ILE A 96 8.84 8.43 -14.32
N GLU A 97 8.14 9.04 -15.29
CA GLU A 97 8.77 9.99 -16.23
C GLU A 97 9.36 11.21 -15.51
N LYS A 98 8.62 11.80 -14.56
CA LYS A 98 9.15 12.89 -13.73
C LYS A 98 10.43 12.49 -13.00
N LEU A 99 10.46 11.28 -12.42
CA LEU A 99 11.62 10.76 -11.71
C LEU A 99 12.80 10.51 -12.65
N LYS A 100 12.55 9.99 -13.86
CA LYS A 100 13.59 9.82 -14.91
C LYS A 100 14.20 11.16 -15.36
N GLU A 101 13.38 12.18 -15.58
CA GLU A 101 13.84 13.54 -15.88
C GLU A 101 14.77 14.08 -14.78
N ASN A 102 14.48 13.74 -13.52
CA ASN A 102 15.32 14.10 -12.38
C ASN A 102 16.50 13.13 -12.15
N LYS A 103 16.74 12.18 -13.08
CA LYS A 103 17.86 11.24 -13.08
C LYS A 103 18.04 10.47 -11.79
N VAL A 104 16.94 9.91 -11.27
CA VAL A 104 16.99 9.09 -10.06
C VAL A 104 17.80 7.79 -10.31
N ASN A 105 18.51 7.33 -9.28
CA ASN A 105 19.37 6.15 -9.34
C ASN A 105 18.61 4.83 -9.13
N GLY A 106 17.38 4.90 -8.64
CA GLY A 106 16.51 3.76 -8.37
C GLY A 106 15.12 4.26 -8.00
N ILE A 107 14.11 3.39 -8.07
CA ILE A 107 12.72 3.70 -7.68
C ILE A 107 12.27 2.74 -6.59
N ILE A 108 11.62 3.30 -5.57
CA ILE A 108 10.87 2.58 -4.53
C ILE A 108 9.39 2.82 -4.80
N LEU A 109 8.63 1.76 -5.11
CA LEU A 109 7.18 1.78 -5.20
C LEU A 109 6.59 1.28 -3.87
N ASP A 110 5.95 2.17 -3.12
CA ASP A 110 5.39 1.84 -1.81
C ASP A 110 3.91 1.49 -1.90
N LEU A 111 3.61 0.21 -1.71
CA LEU A 111 2.28 -0.39 -1.66
C LEU A 111 1.86 -0.76 -0.24
N ARG A 112 2.56 -0.32 0.80
CA ARG A 112 2.16 -0.56 2.18
C ARG A 112 0.79 0.07 2.46
N ASN A 113 -0.10 -0.69 3.09
CA ASN A 113 -1.50 -0.35 3.37
C ASN A 113 -2.39 -0.20 2.12
N ASN A 114 -1.92 -0.60 0.95
CA ASN A 114 -2.70 -0.60 -0.28
C ASN A 114 -3.51 -1.91 -0.39
N THR A 115 -4.81 -1.83 -0.17
CA THR A 115 -5.73 -2.98 -0.17
C THR A 115 -6.11 -3.50 -1.57
N GLY A 116 -5.47 -2.98 -2.62
CA GLY A 116 -5.71 -3.38 -4.01
C GLY A 116 -6.67 -2.45 -4.75
N GLY A 117 -7.37 -3.01 -5.72
CA GLY A 117 -8.33 -2.29 -6.58
C GLY A 117 -8.40 -2.89 -7.98
N SER A 118 -8.23 -2.06 -9.00
CA SER A 118 -8.40 -2.43 -10.41
C SER A 118 -7.41 -3.50 -10.88
N LEU A 119 -7.95 -4.59 -11.45
CA LEU A 119 -7.15 -5.67 -12.03
C LEU A 119 -6.49 -5.22 -13.36
N ASN A 120 -7.18 -4.41 -14.15
CA ASN A 120 -6.61 -3.92 -15.42
C ASN A 120 -5.43 -3.00 -15.13
N ASP A 121 -5.60 -2.04 -14.21
CA ASP A 121 -4.52 -1.10 -13.87
C ASP A 121 -3.28 -1.80 -13.29
N VAL A 122 -3.42 -2.89 -12.52
CA VAL A 122 -2.23 -3.59 -12.04
C VAL A 122 -1.51 -4.34 -13.14
N VAL A 123 -2.22 -4.84 -14.16
CA VAL A 123 -1.60 -5.45 -15.35
C VAL A 123 -0.83 -4.41 -16.13
N ASP A 124 -1.48 -3.28 -16.45
CA ASP A 124 -0.88 -2.17 -17.19
C ASP A 124 0.33 -1.57 -16.43
N MET A 125 0.20 -1.39 -15.11
CA MET A 125 1.30 -0.91 -14.27
C MET A 125 2.47 -1.88 -14.21
N SER A 126 2.23 -3.18 -14.20
CA SER A 126 3.29 -4.19 -14.24
C SER A 126 4.06 -4.13 -15.55
N GLY A 127 3.39 -3.83 -16.66
CA GLY A 127 3.99 -3.64 -18.00
C GLY A 127 4.95 -2.46 -18.06
N LEU A 128 4.88 -1.47 -17.15
CA LEU A 128 5.84 -0.36 -17.11
C LEU A 128 7.29 -0.82 -16.83
N PHE A 129 7.46 -2.03 -16.29
CA PHE A 129 8.74 -2.54 -15.77
C PHE A 129 9.28 -3.75 -16.52
N ILE A 130 8.51 -4.37 -17.39
CA ILE A 130 8.90 -5.53 -18.23
C ILE A 130 8.58 -5.25 -19.69
N GLU A 131 9.13 -6.03 -20.60
CA GLU A 131 8.89 -5.87 -22.04
C GLU A 131 7.48 -6.35 -22.42
N GLN A 132 7.10 -7.51 -21.98
CA GLN A 132 5.79 -8.12 -22.19
C GLN A 132 5.71 -9.45 -21.42
N GLY A 133 4.51 -9.96 -21.23
CA GLY A 133 4.33 -11.30 -20.68
C GLY A 133 3.15 -11.44 -19.72
N PRO A 134 2.92 -12.66 -19.21
CA PRO A 134 1.85 -12.93 -18.27
C PRO A 134 2.09 -12.21 -16.93
N ILE A 135 1.05 -11.59 -16.36
CA ILE A 135 1.12 -10.91 -15.06
C ILE A 135 0.39 -11.72 -14.00
N VAL A 136 -0.80 -12.20 -14.32
CA VAL A 136 -1.64 -12.94 -13.38
C VAL A 136 -2.58 -13.87 -14.14
N GLN A 137 -2.88 -15.01 -13.56
CA GLN A 137 -3.87 -15.95 -14.07
C GLN A 137 -5.13 -15.86 -13.21
N VAL A 138 -6.32 -15.84 -13.82
CA VAL A 138 -7.59 -15.91 -13.11
C VAL A 138 -8.37 -17.15 -13.52
N LYS A 139 -9.05 -17.79 -12.56
CA LYS A 139 -9.80 -19.02 -12.83
C LYS A 139 -11.11 -19.04 -12.06
N SER A 140 -12.22 -19.24 -12.75
CA SER A 140 -13.50 -19.64 -12.19
C SER A 140 -13.55 -21.16 -11.97
N ARG A 141 -14.49 -21.62 -11.14
CA ARG A 141 -14.56 -23.02 -10.70
C ARG A 141 -14.53 -24.05 -11.86
N GLN A 142 -15.25 -23.79 -12.94
CA GLN A 142 -15.42 -24.73 -14.07
C GLN A 142 -14.73 -24.27 -15.35
N ALA A 143 -14.09 -23.10 -15.35
CA ALA A 143 -13.44 -22.52 -16.53
C ALA A 143 -11.95 -22.89 -16.60
N LYS A 144 -11.40 -22.85 -17.82
CA LYS A 144 -9.94 -22.81 -18.01
C LYS A 144 -9.38 -21.51 -17.45
N PRO A 145 -8.13 -21.50 -16.99
CA PRO A 145 -7.47 -20.27 -16.57
C PRO A 145 -7.43 -19.25 -17.73
N TYR A 146 -7.70 -17.99 -17.41
CA TYR A 146 -7.47 -16.87 -18.30
C TYR A 146 -6.23 -16.11 -17.82
N VAL A 147 -5.33 -15.80 -18.75
CA VAL A 147 -4.06 -15.13 -18.46
C VAL A 147 -4.19 -13.65 -18.81
N HIS A 148 -4.09 -12.80 -17.81
CA HIS A 148 -3.89 -11.37 -18.01
C HIS A 148 -2.40 -11.14 -18.25
N GLN A 149 -2.07 -10.45 -19.33
CA GLN A 149 -0.70 -10.25 -19.77
C GLN A 149 -0.49 -8.81 -20.27
N ASP A 150 0.70 -8.31 -20.07
CA ASP A 150 1.18 -7.16 -20.80
C ASP A 150 1.53 -7.54 -22.24
N ARG A 151 1.14 -6.70 -23.18
CA ARG A 151 1.38 -6.88 -24.64
C ARG A 151 2.19 -5.73 -25.24
N ASP A 152 2.53 -4.73 -24.43
CA ASP A 152 3.32 -3.58 -24.86
C ASP A 152 4.79 -3.87 -24.60
N SER A 153 5.59 -3.93 -25.65
CA SER A 153 7.02 -4.20 -25.51
C SER A 153 7.85 -3.01 -24.99
N ARG A 154 7.22 -1.87 -24.71
CA ARG A 154 7.91 -0.67 -24.23
C ARG A 154 8.14 -0.74 -22.73
N VAL A 155 9.39 -0.79 -22.31
CA VAL A 155 9.76 -0.68 -20.91
C VAL A 155 9.88 0.79 -20.53
N GLN A 156 9.09 1.26 -19.62
CA GLN A 156 9.13 2.66 -19.18
C GLN A 156 10.24 2.92 -18.17
N TYR A 157 10.53 1.92 -17.31
CA TYR A 157 11.61 2.01 -16.33
C TYR A 157 12.42 0.72 -16.28
N ASP A 158 13.69 0.84 -16.60
CA ASP A 158 14.66 -0.26 -16.66
C ASP A 158 15.69 -0.25 -15.51
N GLY A 159 15.61 0.73 -14.60
CA GLY A 159 16.52 0.88 -13.46
C GLY A 159 16.20 -0.02 -12.27
N PRO A 160 16.99 0.10 -11.18
CA PRO A 160 16.77 -0.61 -9.92
C PRO A 160 15.39 -0.32 -9.32
N LEU A 161 14.64 -1.37 -8.99
CA LEU A 161 13.27 -1.28 -8.46
C LEU A 161 13.13 -2.04 -7.16
N ILE A 162 12.56 -1.38 -6.15
CA ILE A 162 12.08 -2.02 -4.93
C ILE A 162 10.58 -1.81 -4.82
N ILE A 163 9.85 -2.84 -4.40
CA ILE A 163 8.44 -2.72 -4.04
C ILE A 163 8.31 -2.96 -2.53
N MET A 164 7.82 -1.94 -1.82
CA MET A 164 7.52 -2.06 -0.39
C MET A 164 6.10 -2.58 -0.18
N VAL A 165 5.94 -3.57 0.67
CA VAL A 165 4.66 -4.16 1.05
C VAL A 165 4.54 -4.36 2.55
N ASN A 166 3.33 -4.57 3.06
CA ASN A 166 3.10 -5.00 4.43
C ASN A 166 1.89 -5.95 4.51
N SER A 167 1.54 -6.39 5.71
CA SER A 167 0.41 -7.30 5.96
C SER A 167 -0.95 -6.76 5.49
N MET A 168 -1.05 -5.45 5.22
CA MET A 168 -2.27 -4.82 4.68
C MET A 168 -2.24 -4.67 3.15
N SER A 169 -1.12 -4.98 2.49
CA SER A 169 -1.01 -5.00 1.03
C SER A 169 -1.80 -6.19 0.49
N ALA A 170 -2.87 -5.95 -0.27
CA ALA A 170 -3.80 -7.00 -0.67
C ALA A 170 -4.14 -6.97 -2.17
N SER A 171 -4.58 -8.12 -2.71
CA SER A 171 -5.17 -8.21 -4.05
C SER A 171 -4.25 -7.67 -5.15
N ALA A 172 -4.59 -6.55 -5.83
CA ALA A 172 -3.75 -5.95 -6.88
C ALA A 172 -2.32 -5.65 -6.42
N SER A 173 -2.14 -5.21 -5.16
CA SER A 173 -0.79 -5.02 -4.58
C SER A 173 -0.01 -6.33 -4.53
N GLU A 174 -0.69 -7.45 -4.23
CA GLU A 174 -0.06 -8.78 -4.22
C GLU A 174 0.24 -9.26 -5.63
N ILE A 175 -0.60 -8.91 -6.61
CA ILE A 175 -0.39 -9.28 -8.02
C ILE A 175 0.90 -8.66 -8.55
N ILE A 176 1.09 -7.35 -8.43
CA ILE A 176 2.32 -6.70 -8.95
C ILE A 176 3.55 -7.13 -8.15
N ALA A 177 3.46 -7.22 -6.81
CA ALA A 177 4.57 -7.67 -5.99
C ALA A 177 5.00 -9.10 -6.37
N ALA A 178 4.04 -10.02 -6.54
CA ALA A 178 4.28 -11.39 -6.96
C ALA A 178 4.85 -11.45 -8.39
N ALA A 179 4.28 -10.72 -9.35
CA ALA A 179 4.77 -10.70 -10.72
C ALA A 179 6.21 -10.20 -10.78
N MET A 180 6.51 -9.06 -10.17
CA MET A 180 7.87 -8.49 -10.19
C MET A 180 8.87 -9.37 -9.46
N GLN A 181 8.46 -10.09 -8.41
CA GLN A 181 9.29 -11.08 -7.73
C GLN A 181 9.55 -12.31 -8.62
N ASP A 182 8.52 -12.90 -9.21
CA ASP A 182 8.63 -14.07 -10.10
C ASP A 182 9.52 -13.78 -11.32
N TYR A 183 9.40 -12.59 -11.89
CA TYR A 183 10.25 -12.12 -12.98
C TYR A 183 11.69 -11.77 -12.54
N GLY A 184 11.98 -11.72 -11.24
CA GLY A 184 13.26 -11.23 -10.74
C GLY A 184 13.53 -9.76 -11.12
N ARG A 185 12.46 -8.97 -11.34
CA ARG A 185 12.52 -7.58 -11.81
C ARG A 185 12.66 -6.58 -10.67
N ALA A 186 12.13 -6.88 -9.50
CA ALA A 186 12.21 -6.03 -8.32
C ALA A 186 12.60 -6.84 -7.09
N VAL A 187 13.20 -6.17 -6.10
CA VAL A 187 13.33 -6.70 -4.73
C VAL A 187 12.10 -6.31 -3.94
N ILE A 188 11.44 -7.30 -3.34
CA ILE A 188 10.29 -7.06 -2.49
C ILE A 188 10.76 -6.91 -1.04
N VAL A 189 10.41 -5.78 -0.42
CA VAL A 189 10.79 -5.44 0.96
C VAL A 189 9.54 -5.25 1.81
N GLY A 190 9.44 -5.89 2.95
CA GLY A 190 8.25 -5.71 3.78
C GLY A 190 8.11 -6.62 4.98
N SER A 191 6.89 -6.75 5.47
CA SER A 191 6.48 -7.61 6.58
C SER A 191 6.70 -9.10 6.29
N ALA A 192 6.40 -9.98 7.23
CA ALA A 192 6.53 -11.43 7.06
C ALA A 192 5.76 -11.99 5.85
N SER A 193 4.62 -11.40 5.52
CA SER A 193 3.85 -11.66 4.30
C SER A 193 2.89 -10.50 4.01
N THR A 194 2.33 -10.44 2.80
CA THR A 194 1.18 -9.60 2.47
C THR A 194 -0.12 -10.21 3.00
N PHE A 195 -1.26 -9.59 2.73
CA PHE A 195 -2.58 -9.94 3.26
C PHE A 195 -3.02 -11.39 2.96
N GLY A 196 -2.68 -11.91 1.80
CA GLY A 196 -3.05 -13.26 1.40
C GLY A 196 -4.40 -13.39 0.70
N LYS A 197 -4.90 -12.31 0.07
CA LYS A 197 -6.13 -12.38 -0.73
C LYS A 197 -5.82 -12.88 -2.13
N GLY A 198 -6.32 -14.08 -2.44
CA GLY A 198 -6.19 -14.72 -3.75
C GLY A 198 -7.52 -14.79 -4.52
N SER A 199 -8.48 -13.92 -4.22
CA SER A 199 -9.84 -13.97 -4.77
C SER A 199 -10.23 -12.70 -5.52
N VAL A 200 -11.01 -12.86 -6.59
CA VAL A 200 -11.65 -11.78 -7.34
C VAL A 200 -13.11 -11.71 -6.95
N GLN A 201 -13.56 -10.53 -6.56
CA GLN A 201 -14.94 -10.26 -6.16
C GLN A 201 -15.61 -9.35 -7.17
N ARG A 202 -16.91 -9.54 -7.38
CA ARG A 202 -17.77 -8.68 -8.20
C ARG A 202 -19.02 -8.29 -7.45
N PHE A 203 -19.51 -7.10 -7.74
CA PHE A 203 -20.82 -6.63 -7.30
C PHE A 203 -21.87 -7.05 -8.32
N PHE A 204 -22.99 -7.55 -7.82
CA PHE A 204 -24.17 -7.90 -8.60
C PHE A 204 -25.31 -7.00 -8.14
N ASP A 205 -25.71 -6.11 -9.00
CA ASP A 205 -26.85 -5.22 -8.82
C ASP A 205 -28.15 -6.05 -8.90
N LEU A 206 -28.84 -6.14 -7.79
CA LEU A 206 -30.08 -6.92 -7.70
C LEU A 206 -31.25 -6.26 -8.44
N ASP A 207 -31.26 -4.95 -8.60
CA ASP A 207 -32.27 -4.25 -9.38
C ASP A 207 -32.23 -4.66 -10.85
N LYS A 208 -31.04 -4.97 -11.37
CA LYS A 208 -30.87 -5.48 -12.73
C LYS A 208 -31.13 -6.98 -12.86
N ALA A 209 -30.99 -7.73 -11.78
CA ALA A 209 -31.19 -9.18 -11.76
C ALA A 209 -32.66 -9.58 -11.64
N VAL A 210 -33.50 -8.72 -11.04
CA VAL A 210 -34.93 -8.99 -10.80
C VAL A 210 -35.77 -8.06 -11.67
N SER A 211 -36.55 -8.64 -12.59
CA SER A 211 -37.51 -7.91 -13.41
C SER A 211 -38.91 -7.94 -12.79
N GLY A 212 -39.64 -6.84 -12.89
CA GLY A 212 -41.07 -6.77 -12.57
C GLY A 212 -41.44 -6.48 -11.11
N SER A 213 -40.52 -5.98 -10.30
CA SER A 213 -40.75 -5.66 -8.88
C SER A 213 -40.27 -4.25 -8.53
N ASP A 214 -40.68 -3.25 -9.33
CA ASP A 214 -40.20 -1.85 -9.14
C ASP A 214 -40.61 -1.24 -7.81
N GLU A 215 -41.71 -1.72 -7.21
CA GLU A 215 -42.17 -1.30 -5.88
C GLU A 215 -41.20 -1.70 -4.74
N LEU A 216 -40.34 -2.72 -4.96
CA LEU A 216 -39.42 -3.22 -3.98
C LEU A 216 -37.99 -2.66 -4.12
N LYS A 217 -37.75 -1.87 -5.18
CA LYS A 217 -36.43 -1.26 -5.44
C LYS A 217 -36.23 0.00 -4.57
N PRO A 218 -34.99 0.23 -4.11
CA PRO A 218 -33.76 -0.47 -4.45
C PRO A 218 -33.55 -1.77 -3.64
N LEU A 219 -33.21 -2.86 -4.33
CA LEU A 219 -32.90 -4.15 -3.70
C LEU A 219 -31.44 -4.24 -3.20
N GLY A 220 -30.58 -3.30 -3.65
CA GLY A 220 -29.18 -3.24 -3.30
C GLY A 220 -28.28 -4.15 -4.15
N GLU A 221 -27.09 -4.43 -3.64
CA GLU A 221 -26.05 -5.18 -4.34
C GLU A 221 -25.52 -6.33 -3.50
N ILE A 222 -25.16 -7.44 -4.16
CA ILE A 222 -24.44 -8.55 -3.54
C ILE A 222 -22.99 -8.54 -4.03
N LYS A 223 -22.04 -8.54 -3.10
CA LYS A 223 -20.62 -8.74 -3.39
C LYS A 223 -20.27 -10.20 -3.24
N MET A 224 -19.89 -10.85 -4.34
CA MET A 224 -19.56 -12.27 -4.36
C MET A 224 -18.16 -12.53 -4.91
N THR A 225 -17.51 -13.57 -4.37
CA THR A 225 -16.28 -14.13 -4.95
C THR A 225 -16.64 -14.99 -6.16
N VAL A 226 -16.06 -14.65 -7.31
CA VAL A 226 -16.35 -15.31 -8.60
C VAL A 226 -15.18 -16.08 -9.18
N GLN A 227 -13.94 -15.70 -8.82
CA GLN A 227 -12.72 -16.29 -9.34
C GLN A 227 -11.64 -16.29 -8.26
N LYS A 228 -10.66 -17.17 -8.43
CA LYS A 228 -9.35 -17.09 -7.80
C LYS A 228 -8.33 -16.52 -8.78
N PHE A 229 -7.31 -15.85 -8.27
CA PHE A 229 -6.16 -15.48 -9.07
C PHE A 229 -4.89 -16.21 -8.60
N TYR A 230 -3.96 -16.34 -9.52
CA TYR A 230 -2.74 -17.12 -9.35
C TYR A 230 -1.56 -16.35 -9.94
N ARG A 231 -0.42 -16.52 -9.34
CA ARG A 231 0.88 -16.02 -9.83
C ARG A 231 1.19 -16.67 -11.18
N VAL A 232 2.12 -16.11 -11.90
CA VAL A 232 2.62 -16.69 -13.16
C VAL A 232 3.26 -18.07 -12.95
N ASN A 233 3.85 -18.30 -11.78
CA ASN A 233 4.41 -19.61 -11.39
C ASN A 233 3.34 -20.66 -11.02
N GLY A 234 2.06 -20.31 -11.02
CA GLY A 234 0.92 -21.20 -10.76
C GLY A 234 0.41 -21.20 -9.32
N GLY A 235 1.16 -20.72 -8.35
CA GLY A 235 0.74 -20.64 -6.94
C GLY A 235 -0.26 -19.51 -6.70
N SER A 236 -1.20 -19.68 -5.75
CA SER A 236 -2.09 -18.60 -5.31
C SER A 236 -1.46 -17.77 -4.21
N THR A 237 -1.84 -16.49 -4.09
CA THR A 237 -1.55 -15.67 -2.91
C THR A 237 -2.51 -15.96 -1.74
N GLN A 238 -3.60 -16.71 -1.99
CA GLN A 238 -4.62 -17.04 -0.98
C GLN A 238 -3.98 -17.63 0.28
N LEU A 239 -4.28 -17.07 1.44
CA LEU A 239 -3.76 -17.41 2.77
C LEU A 239 -2.23 -17.21 2.96
N LYS A 240 -1.43 -17.34 1.91
CA LYS A 240 0.04 -17.25 2.00
C LYS A 240 0.57 -15.83 1.79
N GLY A 241 -0.14 -15.03 0.98
CA GLY A 241 0.35 -13.74 0.53
C GLY A 241 1.58 -13.85 -0.37
N VAL A 242 2.26 -12.74 -0.53
CA VAL A 242 3.61 -12.64 -1.09
C VAL A 242 4.58 -12.54 0.08
N ILE A 243 5.55 -13.44 0.13
CA ILE A 243 6.63 -13.38 1.12
C ILE A 243 7.73 -12.50 0.53
N PRO A 244 8.06 -11.35 1.15
CA PRO A 244 9.11 -10.47 0.65
C PRO A 244 10.49 -11.13 0.62
N ASP A 245 11.33 -10.68 -0.29
CA ASP A 245 12.74 -11.10 -0.36
C ASP A 245 13.52 -10.62 0.86
N VAL A 246 13.23 -9.38 1.28
CA VAL A 246 13.79 -8.77 2.49
C VAL A 246 12.67 -8.58 3.50
N ILE A 247 12.66 -9.42 4.53
CA ILE A 247 11.65 -9.38 5.60
C ILE A 247 12.12 -8.42 6.69
N LEU A 248 11.26 -7.43 7.01
CA LEU A 248 11.45 -6.50 8.11
C LEU A 248 10.46 -6.82 9.24
N PRO A 249 10.89 -6.79 10.50
CA PRO A 249 9.99 -6.98 11.63
C PRO A 249 8.86 -5.94 11.66
N ASP A 250 7.64 -6.37 11.94
CA ASP A 250 6.49 -5.50 12.19
C ASP A 250 5.73 -5.90 13.46
N ASN A 251 4.80 -5.06 13.88
CA ASN A 251 4.03 -5.27 15.10
C ASN A 251 3.11 -6.50 15.05
N TYR A 252 2.82 -7.02 13.87
CA TYR A 252 1.87 -8.13 13.67
C TYR A 252 2.57 -9.45 13.31
N MET A 253 3.91 -9.49 13.30
CA MET A 253 4.68 -10.65 12.81
C MET A 253 4.41 -11.96 13.57
N TYR A 254 3.82 -11.92 14.76
CA TYR A 254 3.43 -13.09 15.57
C TYR A 254 1.92 -13.29 15.66
N ILE A 255 1.14 -12.50 14.93
CA ILE A 255 -0.32 -12.52 14.93
C ILE A 255 -0.77 -12.84 13.52
N ASP A 256 -1.71 -13.76 13.37
CA ASP A 256 -2.35 -13.96 12.08
C ASP A 256 -3.15 -12.71 11.72
N VAL A 257 -2.81 -12.11 10.58
CA VAL A 257 -3.45 -10.91 10.02
C VAL A 257 -3.80 -11.19 8.57
N GLY A 258 -4.90 -10.62 8.12
CA GLY A 258 -5.34 -10.72 6.74
C GLY A 258 -6.30 -11.88 6.49
N GLU A 259 -6.19 -12.52 5.33
CA GLU A 259 -7.11 -13.59 4.91
C GLU A 259 -7.16 -14.78 5.87
N LYS A 260 -6.09 -15.02 6.63
CA LYS A 260 -5.98 -16.09 7.64
C LYS A 260 -6.92 -15.89 8.83
N GLU A 261 -7.40 -14.67 9.08
CA GLU A 261 -8.31 -14.36 10.18
C GLU A 261 -9.75 -14.79 9.89
N TYR A 262 -10.09 -15.01 8.63
CA TYR A 262 -11.44 -15.44 8.26
C TYR A 262 -11.62 -16.93 8.47
N GLU A 263 -12.58 -17.30 9.32
CA GLU A 263 -12.90 -18.70 9.64
C GLU A 263 -13.21 -19.54 8.38
N ASN A 264 -13.87 -18.92 7.41
CA ASN A 264 -14.29 -19.58 6.16
C ASN A 264 -13.48 -19.08 4.93
N ALA A 265 -12.21 -18.72 5.13
CA ALA A 265 -11.34 -18.36 4.02
C ALA A 265 -11.20 -19.53 3.05
N MET A 266 -11.14 -19.21 1.74
CA MET A 266 -10.90 -20.24 0.72
C MET A 266 -9.50 -20.84 0.89
N GLU A 267 -9.40 -22.15 0.66
CA GLU A 267 -8.12 -22.87 0.71
C GLU A 267 -7.12 -22.35 -0.34
N TRP A 268 -5.84 -22.48 -0.01
CA TRP A 268 -4.78 -22.27 -0.98
C TRP A 268 -4.82 -23.36 -2.07
N THR A 269 -4.63 -22.96 -3.31
CA THR A 269 -4.59 -23.85 -4.45
C THR A 269 -3.53 -23.41 -5.45
N GLU A 270 -3.15 -24.27 -6.37
CA GLU A 270 -2.24 -24.00 -7.48
C GLU A 270 -2.80 -24.48 -8.81
N ILE A 271 -2.29 -23.93 -9.89
CA ILE A 271 -2.58 -24.32 -11.27
C ILE A 271 -1.27 -24.42 -12.06
N ALA A 272 -1.33 -24.87 -13.31
CA ALA A 272 -0.13 -24.92 -14.15
C ALA A 272 0.51 -23.53 -14.31
N PRO A 273 1.85 -23.44 -14.20
CA PRO A 273 2.57 -22.21 -14.44
C PRO A 273 2.47 -21.78 -15.92
N GLN A 274 2.63 -20.48 -16.16
CA GLN A 274 2.81 -19.94 -17.50
C GLN A 274 4.32 -19.82 -17.80
N PRO A 275 4.74 -19.92 -19.06
CA PRO A 275 6.08 -19.51 -19.43
C PRO A 275 6.22 -17.99 -19.22
N TYR A 276 7.24 -17.57 -18.47
CA TYR A 276 7.52 -16.16 -18.20
C TYR A 276 9.03 -15.91 -18.13
N GLY A 277 9.42 -14.69 -18.37
CA GLY A 277 10.80 -14.22 -18.28
C GLY A 277 10.86 -12.77 -18.74
N GLN A 278 11.93 -12.08 -18.41
CA GLN A 278 12.19 -10.70 -18.85
C GLN A 278 13.68 -10.56 -19.24
N GLN A 279 13.96 -9.62 -20.14
CA GLN A 279 15.31 -9.34 -20.62
C GLN A 279 15.75 -7.89 -20.30
N VAL A 280 15.07 -7.24 -19.34
CA VAL A 280 15.35 -5.86 -18.95
C VAL A 280 16.55 -5.79 -18.02
N VAL A 281 16.49 -6.54 -16.92
CA VAL A 281 17.48 -6.50 -15.86
C VAL A 281 17.52 -7.80 -15.09
N LYS A 282 18.70 -8.12 -14.57
CA LYS A 282 18.87 -9.24 -13.65
C LYS A 282 19.40 -8.71 -12.31
N ILE A 283 18.72 -9.08 -11.24
CA ILE A 283 19.18 -8.83 -9.87
C ILE A 283 20.11 -9.98 -9.49
N GLU A 284 21.39 -9.69 -9.51
CA GLU A 284 22.40 -10.65 -9.10
C GLU A 284 22.66 -10.55 -7.59
N HIS A 285 23.14 -11.64 -6.99
CA HIS A 285 23.49 -11.67 -5.56
C HIS A 285 22.39 -11.26 -4.58
N LEU A 286 21.10 -11.50 -4.91
CA LEU A 286 19.96 -11.21 -4.04
C LEU A 286 20.17 -11.77 -2.61
N SER A 287 20.71 -12.98 -2.49
CA SER A 287 21.05 -13.59 -1.18
C SER A 287 22.01 -12.73 -0.35
N SER A 288 23.01 -12.10 -0.99
CA SER A 288 23.94 -11.19 -0.31
C SER A 288 23.24 -9.92 0.18
N ILE A 289 22.34 -9.35 -0.64
CA ILE A 289 21.53 -8.19 -0.27
C ILE A 289 20.67 -8.52 0.96
N VAL A 290 20.00 -9.67 0.93
CA VAL A 290 19.15 -10.15 2.04
C VAL A 290 19.99 -10.33 3.32
N GLU A 291 21.15 -10.97 3.25
CA GLU A 291 22.01 -11.19 4.42
C GLU A 291 22.58 -9.88 5.00
N LYS A 292 22.93 -8.92 4.16
CA LYS A 292 23.35 -7.59 4.62
C LYS A 292 22.22 -6.87 5.37
N SER A 293 21.00 -6.92 4.83
CA SER A 293 19.83 -6.35 5.47
C SER A 293 19.51 -7.03 6.80
N LYS A 294 19.51 -8.36 6.85
CA LYS A 294 19.32 -9.11 8.10
C LYS A 294 20.31 -8.69 9.20
N LYS A 295 21.59 -8.51 8.84
CA LYS A 295 22.61 -8.04 9.81
C LYS A 295 22.33 -6.65 10.33
N ARG A 296 21.93 -5.69 9.47
CA ARG A 296 21.57 -4.34 9.88
C ARG A 296 20.34 -4.33 10.78
N VAL A 297 19.28 -5.03 10.37
CA VAL A 297 18.03 -5.17 11.13
C VAL A 297 18.27 -5.79 12.51
N ALA A 298 19.07 -6.85 12.59
CA ALA A 298 19.43 -7.50 13.87
C ALA A 298 20.25 -6.59 14.80
N GLY A 299 21.02 -5.65 14.25
CA GLY A 299 21.80 -4.66 15.00
C GLY A 299 21.03 -3.40 15.39
N ASP A 300 19.86 -3.13 14.80
CA ASP A 300 19.11 -1.90 15.02
C ASP A 300 18.12 -2.04 16.20
N GLU A 301 18.27 -1.18 17.21
CA GLU A 301 17.44 -1.19 18.43
C GLU A 301 15.96 -0.90 18.13
N ARG A 302 15.65 -0.19 17.05
CA ARG A 302 14.27 0.09 16.65
C ARG A 302 13.56 -1.18 16.21
N PHE A 303 14.20 -2.01 15.35
CA PHE A 303 13.64 -3.28 14.95
C PHE A 303 13.55 -4.29 16.09
N LYS A 304 14.49 -4.28 17.04
CA LYS A 304 14.39 -5.06 18.27
C LYS A 304 13.16 -4.63 19.09
N SER A 305 12.98 -3.34 19.28
CA SER A 305 11.80 -2.78 19.97
C SER A 305 10.49 -3.15 19.28
N VAL A 306 10.44 -3.16 17.93
CA VAL A 306 9.27 -3.66 17.18
C VAL A 306 9.01 -5.13 17.48
N GLN A 307 10.05 -5.98 17.50
CA GLN A 307 9.88 -7.39 17.82
C GLN A 307 9.38 -7.64 19.26
N GLU A 308 9.88 -6.86 20.22
CA GLU A 308 9.39 -6.89 21.61
C GLU A 308 7.91 -6.49 21.68
N ASN A 309 7.55 -5.39 20.99
CA ASN A 309 6.17 -4.94 20.93
C ASN A 309 5.24 -5.97 20.26
N ALA A 310 5.70 -6.62 19.19
CA ALA A 310 4.95 -7.69 18.51
C ALA A 310 4.66 -8.87 19.46
N LYS A 311 5.66 -9.28 20.29
CA LYS A 311 5.45 -10.31 21.31
C LYS A 311 4.43 -9.87 22.38
N ARG A 312 4.50 -8.60 22.81
CA ARG A 312 3.53 -8.01 23.75
C ARG A 312 2.13 -8.02 23.16
N LEU A 313 1.96 -7.56 21.91
CA LEU A 313 0.67 -7.54 21.22
C LEU A 313 0.08 -8.94 21.07
N LYS A 314 0.92 -9.94 20.72
CA LYS A 314 0.49 -11.35 20.70
C LYS A 314 0.01 -11.82 22.05
N LYS A 315 0.78 -11.58 23.11
CA LYS A 315 0.39 -11.95 24.47
C LYS A 315 -0.97 -11.32 24.84
N ASN A 316 -1.13 -10.01 24.60
CA ASN A 316 -2.39 -9.31 24.93
C ASN A 316 -3.59 -9.82 24.12
N ARG A 317 -3.39 -10.26 22.87
CA ARG A 317 -4.43 -10.86 22.04
C ARG A 317 -4.83 -12.25 22.55
N ASP A 318 -3.85 -13.06 22.96
CA ASP A 318 -4.07 -14.44 23.42
C ASP A 318 -4.65 -14.48 24.85
N GLU A 319 -4.52 -13.38 25.60
CA GLU A 319 -5.06 -13.26 26.97
C GLU A 319 -6.53 -12.83 26.93
N SER A 320 -7.43 -13.81 27.09
CA SER A 320 -8.88 -13.61 27.02
C SER A 320 -9.56 -13.40 28.40
N VAL A 321 -8.77 -13.39 29.48
CA VAL A 321 -9.29 -13.25 30.85
C VAL A 321 -9.37 -11.77 31.22
N VAL A 322 -10.56 -11.31 31.56
CA VAL A 322 -10.83 -9.94 32.02
C VAL A 322 -11.25 -9.93 33.47
N ASN A 323 -10.62 -9.07 34.27
CA ASN A 323 -10.98 -8.90 35.67
C ASN A 323 -12.30 -8.12 35.77
N LEU A 324 -13.29 -8.64 36.48
CA LEU A 324 -14.60 -8.00 36.65
C LEU A 324 -14.62 -6.96 37.79
N SER A 325 -13.57 -6.89 38.62
CA SER A 325 -13.39 -5.80 39.58
C SER A 325 -13.00 -4.52 38.82
N LEU A 326 -13.80 -3.47 38.93
CA LEU A 326 -13.53 -2.17 38.30
C LEU A 326 -12.15 -1.60 38.68
N LYS A 327 -11.75 -1.77 39.96
CA LYS A 327 -10.46 -1.31 40.46
C LYS A 327 -9.30 -2.05 39.76
N ASP A 328 -9.40 -3.37 39.72
CA ASP A 328 -8.33 -4.20 39.15
C ASP A 328 -8.27 -4.06 37.62
N TYR A 329 -9.44 -3.94 36.96
CA TYR A 329 -9.54 -3.65 35.54
C TYR A 329 -8.84 -2.31 35.17
N ARG A 330 -9.13 -1.23 35.93
CA ARG A 330 -8.47 0.06 35.71
C ARG A 330 -6.96 -0.02 35.91
N THR A 331 -6.51 -0.72 36.95
CA THR A 331 -5.09 -0.94 37.21
C THR A 331 -4.43 -1.69 36.05
N GLN A 332 -5.08 -2.72 35.53
CA GLN A 332 -4.61 -3.47 34.36
C GLN A 332 -4.54 -2.57 33.12
N MET A 333 -5.57 -1.76 32.85
CA MET A 333 -5.56 -0.84 31.72
C MET A 333 -4.44 0.20 31.82
N ASP A 334 -4.21 0.76 33.01
CA ASP A 334 -3.11 1.72 33.25
C ASP A 334 -1.72 1.11 32.99
N VAL A 335 -1.53 -0.18 33.31
CA VAL A 335 -0.30 -0.89 33.02
C VAL A 335 -0.13 -1.09 31.51
N LEU A 336 -1.18 -1.57 30.83
CA LEU A 336 -1.15 -1.78 29.38
C LEU A 336 -0.91 -0.47 28.61
N GLU A 337 -1.49 0.65 29.05
CA GLU A 337 -1.29 1.96 28.45
C GLU A 337 0.16 2.45 28.64
N LYS A 338 0.73 2.30 29.86
CA LYS A 338 2.13 2.66 30.11
C LYS A 338 3.10 1.86 29.26
N GLU A 339 2.85 0.56 29.12
CA GLU A 339 3.65 -0.29 28.24
C GLU A 339 3.51 0.13 26.76
N ALA A 340 2.31 0.46 26.28
CA ALA A 340 2.06 0.91 24.92
C ALA A 340 2.83 2.20 24.61
N LYS A 341 2.80 3.18 25.52
CA LYS A 341 3.49 4.47 25.35
C LYS A 341 4.99 4.33 25.11
N LYS A 342 5.65 3.33 25.71
CA LYS A 342 7.07 3.03 25.46
C LYS A 342 7.37 2.81 23.97
N TYR A 343 6.46 2.15 23.25
CA TYR A 343 6.65 1.81 21.84
C TYR A 343 6.11 2.87 20.87
N GLU A 344 5.21 3.76 21.32
CA GLU A 344 4.74 4.89 20.51
C GLU A 344 5.86 5.87 20.17
N GLU A 345 6.77 6.12 21.12
CA GLU A 345 7.91 7.03 20.92
C GLU A 345 8.85 6.58 19.79
N LEU A 346 8.88 5.28 19.51
CA LEU A 346 9.63 4.72 18.40
C LEU A 346 9.27 5.33 17.04
N TYR A 347 7.99 5.64 16.84
CA TYR A 347 7.44 6.17 15.59
C TYR A 347 7.34 7.69 15.56
N LYS A 348 7.73 8.38 16.66
CA LYS A 348 7.70 9.85 16.75
C LYS A 348 9.04 10.50 16.46
N THR A 349 10.13 9.73 16.55
CA THR A 349 11.50 10.24 16.43
C THR A 349 11.88 10.42 14.97
N GLU A 350 12.24 11.64 14.57
CA GLU A 350 12.77 11.91 13.24
C GLU A 350 14.17 11.32 13.06
N LEU A 351 14.41 10.76 11.88
CA LEU A 351 15.68 10.16 11.49
C LEU A 351 16.65 11.23 11.02
N LYS A 352 17.84 11.26 11.60
CA LYS A 352 18.91 12.17 11.19
C LYS A 352 19.53 11.71 9.86
N GLY A 353 19.86 12.67 9.00
CA GLY A 353 20.53 12.39 7.73
C GLY A 353 19.63 11.81 6.66
N PHE A 354 18.31 11.88 6.83
CA PHE A 354 17.32 11.47 5.84
C PHE A 354 16.67 12.70 5.23
N GLY A 355 16.94 12.96 3.95
CA GLY A 355 16.41 14.10 3.19
C GLY A 355 15.26 13.68 2.30
N VAL A 356 14.24 14.54 2.23
CA VAL A 356 13.08 14.41 1.33
C VAL A 356 12.89 15.73 0.60
N LYS A 357 12.70 15.67 -0.71
CA LYS A 357 12.41 16.82 -1.55
C LYS A 357 11.34 16.54 -2.60
N ASN A 358 10.52 17.53 -2.87
CA ASN A 358 9.58 17.48 -3.99
C ASN A 358 10.30 17.48 -5.33
N LEU A 359 9.65 16.98 -6.35
CA LEU A 359 10.11 17.15 -7.71
C LEU A 359 9.84 18.59 -8.17
N PRO A 360 10.74 19.18 -8.99
CA PRO A 360 10.55 20.54 -9.50
C PRO A 360 9.20 20.74 -10.22
N GLN A 361 8.72 19.72 -10.90
CA GLN A 361 7.46 19.74 -11.64
C GLN A 361 6.21 19.91 -10.72
N ASP A 362 6.31 19.53 -9.45
CA ASP A 362 5.18 19.57 -8.51
C ASP A 362 5.17 20.83 -7.63
N LEU A 363 6.31 21.55 -7.53
CA LEU A 363 6.49 22.67 -6.63
C LEU A 363 5.43 23.76 -6.83
N ALA A 364 5.21 24.17 -8.08
CA ALA A 364 4.25 25.25 -8.38
C ALA A 364 2.82 24.91 -7.91
N GLY A 365 2.40 23.65 -8.06
CA GLY A 365 1.08 23.19 -7.63
C GLY A 365 0.95 23.08 -6.11
N ILE A 366 2.05 22.74 -5.42
CA ILE A 366 2.09 22.65 -3.95
C ILE A 366 2.08 24.05 -3.33
N GLU A 367 2.88 24.97 -3.87
CA GLU A 367 3.04 26.33 -3.34
C GLU A 367 1.82 27.23 -3.61
N ALA A 368 1.02 26.91 -4.61
CA ALA A 368 -0.18 27.68 -4.95
C ALA A 368 -1.34 27.51 -3.94
N ASP A 369 -1.28 26.52 -3.04
CA ASP A 369 -2.34 26.19 -2.08
C ASP A 369 -1.74 25.92 -0.70
N GLU A 370 -2.04 26.78 0.28
CA GLU A 370 -1.55 26.64 1.65
C GLU A 370 -1.95 25.31 2.32
N SER A 371 -3.11 24.75 1.98
CA SER A 371 -3.53 23.45 2.50
C SER A 371 -2.72 22.31 1.88
N LYS A 372 -2.40 22.37 0.59
CA LYS A 372 -1.50 21.41 -0.07
C LYS A 372 -0.10 21.47 0.50
N LYS A 373 0.41 22.67 0.72
CA LYS A 373 1.72 22.92 1.34
C LYS A 373 1.79 22.31 2.73
N ALA A 374 0.81 22.59 3.59
CA ALA A 374 0.76 22.04 4.95
C ALA A 374 0.69 20.51 4.95
N ARG A 375 -0.15 19.90 4.10
CA ARG A 375 -0.24 18.43 3.96
C ARG A 375 1.07 17.82 3.44
N ASN A 376 1.74 18.50 2.51
CA ASN A 376 3.02 18.03 1.99
C ASN A 376 4.12 18.08 3.06
N GLU A 377 4.16 19.13 3.89
CA GLU A 377 5.08 19.24 5.04
C GLU A 377 4.82 18.13 6.07
N ASP A 378 3.56 17.83 6.37
CA ASP A 378 3.21 16.76 7.29
C ASP A 378 3.58 15.38 6.71
N TRP A 379 3.39 15.16 5.42
CA TRP A 379 3.85 13.95 4.75
C TRP A 379 5.37 13.78 4.85
N PHE A 380 6.14 14.85 4.67
CA PHE A 380 7.59 14.84 4.84
C PHE A 380 8.02 14.51 6.28
N LYS A 381 7.32 15.04 7.28
CA LYS A 381 7.57 14.72 8.69
C LYS A 381 7.33 13.23 8.96
N GLU A 382 6.23 12.66 8.43
CA GLU A 382 5.94 11.24 8.61
C GLU A 382 6.99 10.34 7.91
N MET A 383 7.41 10.70 6.68
CA MET A 383 8.47 9.95 5.99
C MET A 383 9.81 10.01 6.75
N LYS A 384 10.14 11.13 7.36
CA LYS A 384 11.36 11.29 8.18
C LYS A 384 11.37 10.45 9.45
N LYS A 385 10.22 9.97 9.92
CA LYS A 385 10.09 9.05 11.06
C LYS A 385 10.09 7.59 10.66
N ASP A 386 9.97 7.29 9.37
CA ASP A 386 9.82 5.94 8.85
C ASP A 386 11.16 5.22 8.69
N PHE A 387 11.58 4.51 9.72
CA PHE A 387 12.82 3.74 9.70
C PHE A 387 12.80 2.52 8.77
N TYR A 388 11.63 2.06 8.33
CA TYR A 388 11.52 1.05 7.26
C TYR A 388 12.02 1.60 5.93
N LEU A 389 11.75 2.89 5.64
CA LEU A 389 12.30 3.57 4.48
C LEU A 389 13.84 3.65 4.55
N THR A 390 14.41 3.91 5.73
CA THR A 390 15.86 3.93 5.91
C THR A 390 16.49 2.58 5.53
N GLU A 391 15.93 1.47 6.01
CA GLU A 391 16.44 0.16 5.64
C GLU A 391 16.20 -0.16 4.16
N THR A 392 15.07 0.24 3.60
CA THR A 392 14.80 0.09 2.17
C THR A 392 15.80 0.89 1.31
N MET A 393 16.22 2.09 1.76
CA MET A 393 17.29 2.86 1.12
C MET A 393 18.65 2.14 1.20
N ASN A 394 18.95 1.47 2.32
CA ASN A 394 20.14 0.65 2.43
C ASN A 394 20.10 -0.57 1.49
N VAL A 395 18.94 -1.21 1.35
CA VAL A 395 18.73 -2.29 0.36
C VAL A 395 18.95 -1.76 -1.05
N MET A 396 18.38 -0.59 -1.39
CA MET A 396 18.60 0.05 -2.70
C MET A 396 20.08 0.35 -2.95
N LYS A 397 20.80 0.85 -1.92
CA LYS A 397 22.25 1.01 -2.01
C LYS A 397 22.95 -0.30 -2.33
N ASP A 398 22.63 -1.38 -1.59
CA ASP A 398 23.24 -2.69 -1.82
C ASP A 398 22.96 -3.21 -3.24
N MET A 399 21.79 -2.92 -3.82
CA MET A 399 21.45 -3.25 -5.21
C MET A 399 22.32 -2.47 -6.21
N ILE A 400 22.59 -1.20 -5.94
CA ILE A 400 23.27 -0.30 -6.90
C ILE A 400 24.79 -0.42 -6.77
N THR A 401 25.33 -0.51 -5.55
CA THR A 401 26.77 -0.44 -5.27
C THR A 401 27.44 -1.79 -5.07
N GLY A 402 26.70 -2.88 -4.92
CA GLY A 402 27.25 -4.22 -4.83
C GLY A 402 27.94 -4.59 -6.16
N GLU A 403 29.18 -5.05 -6.11
CA GLU A 403 29.86 -5.56 -7.30
C GLU A 403 28.99 -6.63 -7.96
N LYS A 404 28.52 -6.35 -9.20
CA LYS A 404 27.66 -7.22 -10.02
C LYS A 404 26.31 -7.58 -9.38
N SER A 405 25.77 -6.75 -8.49
CA SER A 405 24.43 -6.98 -7.89
C SER A 405 23.28 -6.67 -8.82
N PHE A 406 23.57 -5.95 -9.90
CA PHE A 406 22.58 -5.49 -10.86
C PHE A 406 23.18 -5.44 -12.27
N THR A 407 22.62 -6.18 -13.19
CA THR A 407 23.10 -6.26 -14.58
C THR A 407 21.94 -6.02 -15.55
N TYR A 408 22.09 -5.08 -16.47
CA TYR A 408 21.17 -4.91 -17.58
C TYR A 408 21.33 -6.07 -18.56
N LEU A 409 20.23 -6.72 -18.94
CA LEU A 409 20.23 -7.86 -19.86
C LEU A 409 20.21 -7.43 -21.33
N VAL A 410 19.78 -6.20 -21.59
CA VAL A 410 19.83 -5.58 -22.92
C VAL A 410 20.91 -4.50 -22.90
N ASP A 411 21.93 -4.63 -23.72
CA ASP A 411 22.83 -3.50 -24.02
C ASP A 411 21.97 -2.36 -24.54
N LYS A 412 22.09 -1.18 -23.94
CA LYS A 412 21.39 0.01 -24.43
C LYS A 412 21.76 0.16 -25.90
N ILE A 413 20.83 -0.24 -26.77
CA ILE A 413 20.97 0.04 -28.21
C ILE A 413 21.10 1.55 -28.31
N LYS A 414 22.27 1.95 -28.78
CA LYS A 414 22.69 3.35 -29.00
C LYS A 414 21.75 4.09 -29.94
#